data_eb0d1afc803a197b648bd3eba23deb47
#
_entry.id   eb0d1afc803a197b648bd3eba23deb47
#
_cell.length_a   1.000
_cell.length_b   1.000
_cell.length_c   1.000
_cell.angle_alpha   90.00
_cell.angle_beta   90.00
_cell.angle_gamma   90.00
#
_symmetry.space_group_name_H-M   'P 1'
#
loop_
_entity.id
_entity.type
_entity.pdbx_description
1 polymer ?
#
loop_
_entity_poly.entity_id
_entity_poly.type
_entity_poly.pdbx_seq_one_letter_code
_entity_poly.pdbx_strand_id
1 'polypeptide(L)'
;MKKKNPKIAFVFKPAKANDRQLIHKWLAQDYIKEWIHGQGLQNTLKGIEKFFKGDCGTQYWIAYDKDTPFAFLITSEEGEDAMTLDLFICDKSYLGKGFAVPMIHEFLTSQFPHKKRVLIDPEATNERAIHVYKKAGFKIIGEFIASWHPVPHYKMELQIKDLLKRVE
;
A
#
# COMPACT_ATOMS: atom_id res chain seq x y z
N MET A 1 -24.12 17.04 20.15
CA MET A 1 -23.93 15.62 19.80
C MET A 1 -22.83 15.50 18.74
N LYS A 2 -21.67 14.98 19.10
CA LYS A 2 -20.66 14.63 18.11
C LYS A 2 -21.22 13.44 17.31
N LYS A 3 -21.48 13.64 16.01
CA LYS A 3 -21.78 12.52 15.10
C LYS A 3 -20.59 11.57 15.17
N LYS A 4 -20.78 10.38 15.74
CA LYS A 4 -19.81 9.30 15.59
C LYS A 4 -19.73 9.02 14.08
N ASN A 5 -18.58 9.36 13.47
CA ASN A 5 -18.32 8.89 12.11
C ASN A 5 -18.52 7.38 12.11
N PRO A 6 -19.28 6.83 11.14
CA PRO A 6 -19.41 5.38 11.02
C PRO A 6 -17.99 4.80 10.94
N LYS A 7 -17.72 3.81 11.78
CA LYS A 7 -16.44 3.09 11.78
C LYS A 7 -16.32 2.41 10.42
N ILE A 8 -15.49 2.99 9.52
CA ILE A 8 -15.24 2.40 8.22
C ILE A 8 -14.42 1.13 8.48
N ALA A 9 -14.99 -0.03 8.17
CA ALA A 9 -14.32 -1.31 8.29
C ALA A 9 -14.01 -1.84 6.89
N PHE A 10 -12.71 -1.98 6.58
CA PHE A 10 -12.24 -2.62 5.36
C PHE A 10 -11.92 -4.09 5.62
N VAL A 11 -11.99 -4.89 4.57
CA VAL A 11 -11.55 -6.29 4.60
C VAL A 11 -10.29 -6.41 3.74
N PHE A 12 -9.25 -7.04 4.29
CA PHE A 12 -7.99 -7.28 3.59
C PHE A 12 -7.80 -8.77 3.39
N LYS A 13 -7.63 -9.20 2.15
CA LYS A 13 -7.42 -10.60 1.81
C LYS A 13 -6.15 -10.79 1.00
N PRO A 14 -5.35 -11.83 1.27
CA PRO A 14 -4.27 -12.20 0.36
C PRO A 14 -4.83 -12.45 -1.05
N ALA A 15 -4.15 -11.91 -2.05
CA ALA A 15 -4.52 -12.13 -3.45
C ALA A 15 -4.38 -13.62 -3.81
N LYS A 16 -5.30 -14.12 -4.61
CA LYS A 16 -5.34 -15.50 -5.11
C LYS A 16 -5.26 -15.54 -6.63
N ALA A 17 -4.98 -16.69 -7.20
CA ALA A 17 -4.94 -16.86 -8.65
C ALA A 17 -6.21 -16.39 -9.36
N ASN A 18 -7.38 -16.52 -8.71
CA ASN A 18 -8.65 -16.01 -9.23
C ASN A 18 -8.69 -14.48 -9.37
N ASP A 19 -7.82 -13.77 -8.66
CA ASP A 19 -7.73 -12.30 -8.71
C ASP A 19 -6.80 -11.79 -9.81
N ARG A 20 -6.10 -12.68 -10.52
CA ARG A 20 -5.10 -12.32 -11.54
C ARG A 20 -5.64 -11.37 -12.60
N GLN A 21 -6.80 -11.67 -13.15
CA GLN A 21 -7.40 -10.81 -14.19
C GLN A 21 -7.75 -9.42 -13.66
N LEU A 22 -8.30 -9.34 -12.47
CA LEU A 22 -8.61 -8.07 -11.83
C LEU A 22 -7.35 -7.23 -11.59
N ILE A 23 -6.30 -7.84 -11.05
CA ILE A 23 -5.03 -7.16 -10.79
C ILE A 23 -4.40 -6.65 -12.09
N HIS A 24 -4.35 -7.48 -13.14
CA HIS A 24 -3.83 -7.07 -14.45
C HIS A 24 -4.63 -5.92 -15.06
N LYS A 25 -5.95 -5.95 -14.95
CA LYS A 25 -6.82 -4.86 -15.40
C LYS A 25 -6.53 -3.56 -14.64
N TRP A 26 -6.37 -3.65 -13.32
CA TRP A 26 -6.05 -2.51 -12.48
C TRP A 26 -4.70 -1.88 -12.84
N LEU A 27 -3.66 -2.71 -12.97
CA LEU A 27 -2.31 -2.23 -13.30
C LEU A 27 -2.19 -1.71 -14.73
N ALA A 28 -3.15 -2.00 -15.61
CA ALA A 28 -3.21 -1.48 -16.98
C ALA A 28 -3.85 -0.10 -17.10
N GLN A 29 -4.42 0.45 -16.04
CA GLN A 29 -5.03 1.78 -16.03
C GLN A 29 -3.96 2.87 -16.15
N ASP A 30 -4.21 3.91 -16.94
CA ASP A 30 -3.22 4.96 -17.22
C ASP A 30 -2.72 5.68 -15.97
N TYR A 31 -3.61 5.99 -15.03
CA TYR A 31 -3.21 6.67 -13.79
C TYR A 31 -2.39 5.79 -12.84
N ILE A 32 -2.46 4.47 -12.97
CA ILE A 32 -1.61 3.51 -12.26
C ILE A 32 -0.27 3.36 -12.98
N LYS A 33 -0.28 3.26 -14.31
CA LYS A 33 0.94 3.12 -15.13
C LYS A 33 1.89 4.31 -14.99
N GLU A 34 1.39 5.47 -14.64
CA GLU A 34 2.20 6.65 -14.37
C GLU A 34 3.23 6.37 -13.26
N TRP A 35 2.87 5.54 -12.27
CA TRP A 35 3.69 5.28 -11.08
C TRP A 35 4.24 3.86 -10.99
N ILE A 36 3.71 2.92 -11.75
CA ILE A 36 4.26 1.56 -11.86
C ILE A 36 4.34 1.16 -13.32
N HIS A 37 5.54 1.07 -13.85
CA HIS A 37 5.84 0.77 -15.25
C HIS A 37 7.25 0.19 -15.38
N GLY A 38 7.65 -0.19 -16.60
CA GLY A 38 9.00 -0.67 -16.88
C GLY A 38 9.43 -1.85 -16.01
N GLN A 39 10.64 -1.79 -15.48
CA GLN A 39 11.21 -2.86 -14.65
C GLN A 39 10.42 -3.07 -13.35
N GLY A 40 9.94 -1.99 -12.74
CA GLY A 40 9.11 -2.08 -11.52
C GLY A 40 7.83 -2.86 -11.75
N LEU A 41 7.14 -2.64 -12.87
CA LEU A 41 5.96 -3.39 -13.24
C LEU A 41 6.29 -4.87 -13.50
N GLN A 42 7.37 -5.15 -14.23
CA GLN A 42 7.80 -6.52 -14.52
C GLN A 42 8.14 -7.27 -13.22
N ASN A 43 8.83 -6.64 -12.29
CA ASN A 43 9.13 -7.22 -10.99
C ASN A 43 7.85 -7.54 -10.21
N THR A 44 6.87 -6.66 -10.24
CA THR A 44 5.57 -6.86 -9.57
C THR A 44 4.81 -8.02 -10.18
N LEU A 45 4.69 -8.09 -11.50
CA LEU A 45 3.98 -9.17 -12.18
C LEU A 45 4.63 -10.54 -11.92
N LYS A 46 5.95 -10.63 -11.94
CA LYS A 46 6.68 -11.86 -11.60
C LYS A 46 6.49 -12.24 -10.15
N GLY A 47 6.53 -11.27 -9.25
CA GLY A 47 6.34 -11.49 -7.81
C GLY A 47 4.96 -12.02 -7.49
N ILE A 48 3.91 -11.51 -8.13
CA ILE A 48 2.53 -12.00 -7.98
C ILE A 48 2.44 -13.49 -8.34
N GLU A 49 3.03 -13.90 -9.47
CA GLU A 49 3.01 -15.31 -9.87
C GLU A 49 3.76 -16.22 -8.90
N LYS A 50 4.89 -15.77 -8.35
CA LYS A 50 5.61 -16.49 -7.29
C LYS A 50 4.75 -16.62 -6.02
N PHE A 51 4.04 -15.56 -5.65
CA PHE A 51 3.15 -15.57 -4.50
C PHE A 51 2.02 -16.58 -4.68
N PHE A 52 1.39 -16.66 -5.85
CA PHE A 52 0.36 -17.66 -6.14
C PHE A 52 0.89 -19.10 -6.08
N LYS A 53 2.19 -19.31 -6.27
CA LYS A 53 2.86 -20.61 -6.14
C LYS A 53 3.33 -20.92 -4.72
N GLY A 54 3.08 -20.03 -3.76
CA GLY A 54 3.40 -20.24 -2.35
C GLY A 54 4.64 -19.53 -1.82
N ASP A 55 5.33 -18.69 -2.61
CA ASP A 55 6.43 -17.86 -2.14
C ASP A 55 5.85 -16.71 -1.29
N CYS A 56 6.27 -16.63 -0.04
CA CYS A 56 5.77 -15.64 0.93
C CYS A 56 6.77 -14.50 1.21
N GLY A 57 7.85 -14.36 0.43
CA GLY A 57 8.83 -13.29 0.60
C GLY A 57 8.22 -11.90 0.40
N THR A 58 7.43 -11.75 -0.64
CA THR A 58 6.59 -10.58 -0.88
C THR A 58 5.14 -11.01 -0.89
N GLN A 59 4.28 -10.29 -0.19
CA GLN A 59 2.86 -10.60 -0.08
C GLN A 59 2.02 -9.57 -0.82
N TYR A 60 0.96 -10.03 -1.45
CA TYR A 60 0.05 -9.21 -2.25
C TYR A 60 -1.36 -9.31 -1.69
N TRP A 61 -2.02 -8.18 -1.54
CA TRP A 61 -3.30 -8.06 -0.85
C TRP A 61 -4.30 -7.28 -1.69
N ILE A 62 -5.57 -7.61 -1.52
CA ILE A 62 -6.67 -6.82 -2.05
C ILE A 62 -7.48 -6.28 -0.87
N ALA A 63 -7.74 -4.97 -0.90
CA ALA A 63 -8.63 -4.32 0.05
C ALA A 63 -10.05 -4.25 -0.51
N TYR A 64 -11.01 -4.57 0.32
CA TYR A 64 -12.44 -4.56 0.00
C TYR A 64 -13.15 -3.53 0.89
N ASP A 65 -14.02 -2.77 0.27
CA ASP A 65 -15.08 -2.02 0.96
C ASP A 65 -16.35 -2.87 0.87
N LYS A 66 -16.71 -3.54 1.98
CA LYS A 66 -17.72 -4.62 1.96
C LYS A 66 -17.30 -5.71 0.96
N ASP A 67 -18.07 -5.89 -0.12
CA ASP A 67 -17.77 -6.88 -1.17
C ASP A 67 -17.05 -6.28 -2.39
N THR A 68 -16.78 -4.97 -2.40
CA THR A 68 -16.18 -4.27 -3.52
C THR A 68 -14.66 -4.21 -3.38
N PRO A 69 -13.87 -4.91 -4.21
CA PRO A 69 -12.42 -4.75 -4.25
C PRO A 69 -12.07 -3.37 -4.83
N PHE A 70 -11.20 -2.63 -4.16
CA PHE A 70 -10.89 -1.26 -4.60
C PHE A 70 -9.41 -0.86 -4.54
N ALA A 71 -8.58 -1.63 -3.83
CA ALA A 71 -7.17 -1.30 -3.67
C ALA A 71 -6.29 -2.55 -3.67
N PHE A 72 -5.05 -2.34 -4.07
CA PHE A 72 -4.01 -3.36 -4.15
C PHE A 72 -2.84 -2.94 -3.28
N LEU A 73 -2.39 -3.84 -2.40
CA LEU A 73 -1.30 -3.58 -1.47
C LEU A 73 -0.22 -4.64 -1.60
N ILE A 74 1.02 -4.22 -1.42
CA ILE A 74 2.20 -5.09 -1.52
C ILE A 74 3.02 -4.89 -0.24
N THR A 75 3.38 -5.99 0.42
CA THR A 75 4.18 -5.96 1.64
C THR A 75 5.37 -6.90 1.55
N SER A 76 6.49 -6.51 2.13
CA SER A 76 7.68 -7.36 2.28
C SER A 76 8.29 -7.16 3.66
N GLU A 77 8.96 -8.18 4.16
CA GLU A 77 9.75 -8.09 5.39
C GLU A 77 11.00 -7.22 5.15
N GLU A 78 11.35 -6.39 6.14
CA GLU A 78 12.56 -5.57 6.16
C GLU A 78 13.25 -5.75 7.50
N GLY A 79 13.91 -6.89 7.70
CA GLY A 79 14.41 -7.32 8.99
C GLY A 79 13.27 -7.76 9.94
N GLU A 80 13.57 -7.90 11.24
CA GLU A 80 12.61 -8.45 12.20
C GLU A 80 11.48 -7.47 12.55
N ASP A 81 11.79 -6.19 12.63
CA ASP A 81 10.92 -5.16 13.21
C ASP A 81 10.26 -4.25 12.17
N ALA A 82 10.66 -4.34 10.91
CA ALA A 82 10.21 -3.46 9.86
C ALA A 82 9.59 -4.22 8.69
N MET A 83 8.76 -3.53 7.94
CA MET A 83 8.17 -4.01 6.70
C MET A 83 8.13 -2.88 5.67
N THR A 84 8.07 -3.26 4.39
CA THR A 84 7.80 -2.32 3.31
C THR A 84 6.33 -2.39 2.91
N LEU A 85 5.81 -1.29 2.42
CA LEU A 85 4.44 -1.18 1.92
C LEU A 85 4.44 -0.42 0.60
N ASP A 86 3.74 -0.95 -0.40
CA ASP A 86 3.29 -0.23 -1.57
C ASP A 86 1.78 -0.39 -1.68
N LEU A 87 1.10 0.62 -2.20
CA LEU A 87 -0.35 0.56 -2.36
C LEU A 87 -0.85 1.40 -3.52
N PHE A 88 -1.95 0.94 -4.11
CA PHE A 88 -2.65 1.63 -5.18
C PHE A 88 -4.15 1.54 -4.94
N ILE A 89 -4.84 2.68 -4.95
CA ILE A 89 -6.30 2.68 -5.05
C ILE A 89 -6.64 2.48 -6.53
N CYS A 90 -7.23 1.35 -6.84
CA CYS A 90 -7.39 0.87 -8.22
C CYS A 90 -8.81 1.05 -8.77
N ASP A 91 -9.80 1.29 -7.94
CA ASP A 91 -11.14 1.68 -8.36
C ASP A 91 -11.25 3.21 -8.31
N LYS A 92 -11.44 3.83 -9.49
CA LYS A 92 -11.49 5.29 -9.63
C LYS A 92 -12.57 5.95 -8.76
N SER A 93 -13.65 5.24 -8.46
CA SER A 93 -14.73 5.77 -7.63
C SER A 93 -14.31 6.04 -6.18
N TYR A 94 -13.17 5.47 -5.76
CA TYR A 94 -12.61 5.67 -4.42
C TYR A 94 -11.51 6.76 -4.37
N LEU A 95 -11.12 7.31 -5.52
CA LEU A 95 -10.10 8.36 -5.57
C LEU A 95 -10.66 9.72 -5.08
N GLY A 96 -9.82 10.48 -4.36
CA GLY A 96 -10.16 11.82 -3.91
C GLY A 96 -11.24 11.90 -2.83
N LYS A 97 -11.59 10.79 -2.20
CA LYS A 97 -12.65 10.69 -1.17
C LYS A 97 -12.13 10.40 0.24
N GLY A 98 -10.81 10.47 0.43
CA GLY A 98 -10.20 10.30 1.75
C GLY A 98 -10.12 8.85 2.23
N PHE A 99 -10.22 7.86 1.37
CA PHE A 99 -10.14 6.44 1.76
C PHE A 99 -8.74 5.95 2.09
N ALA A 100 -7.70 6.55 1.50
CA ALA A 100 -6.34 6.04 1.61
C ALA A 100 -5.81 6.02 3.05
N VAL A 101 -5.99 7.10 3.80
CA VAL A 101 -5.48 7.21 5.17
C VAL A 101 -6.14 6.20 6.11
N PRO A 102 -7.48 6.13 6.23
CA PRO A 102 -8.10 5.11 7.08
C PRO A 102 -7.80 3.67 6.63
N MET A 103 -7.70 3.43 5.33
CA MET A 103 -7.31 2.11 4.80
C MET A 103 -5.91 1.71 5.26
N ILE A 104 -4.93 2.60 5.16
CA ILE A 104 -3.56 2.34 5.62
C ILE A 104 -3.56 2.04 7.11
N HIS A 105 -4.24 2.85 7.93
CA HIS A 105 -4.30 2.66 9.37
C HIS A 105 -4.93 1.32 9.75
N GLU A 106 -6.08 0.98 9.17
CA GLU A 106 -6.75 -0.30 9.43
C GLU A 106 -5.91 -1.50 8.96
N PHE A 107 -5.28 -1.40 7.80
CA PHE A 107 -4.41 -2.46 7.29
C PHE A 107 -3.25 -2.76 8.23
N LEU A 108 -2.53 -1.73 8.63
CA LEU A 108 -1.35 -1.89 9.49
C LEU A 108 -1.73 -2.35 10.89
N THR A 109 -2.77 -1.79 11.49
CA THR A 109 -3.18 -2.15 12.84
C THR A 109 -3.85 -3.52 12.93
N SER A 110 -4.53 -3.98 11.88
CA SER A 110 -5.19 -5.28 11.86
C SER A 110 -4.26 -6.42 11.44
N GLN A 111 -3.38 -6.20 10.45
CA GLN A 111 -2.54 -7.25 9.88
C GLN A 111 -1.11 -7.28 10.46
N PHE A 112 -0.58 -6.15 10.90
CA PHE A 112 0.81 -6.01 11.33
C PHE A 112 0.99 -5.28 12.67
N PRO A 113 0.16 -5.55 13.70
CA PRO A 113 0.24 -4.83 14.97
C PRO A 113 1.55 -5.09 15.74
N HIS A 114 2.26 -6.16 15.40
CA HIS A 114 3.52 -6.60 16.01
C HIS A 114 4.77 -5.96 15.36
N LYS A 115 4.63 -5.37 14.17
CA LYS A 115 5.74 -4.66 13.51
C LYS A 115 5.95 -3.29 14.15
N LYS A 116 7.19 -2.85 14.22
CA LYS A 116 7.54 -1.52 14.77
C LYS A 116 7.47 -0.43 13.71
N ARG A 117 8.01 -0.68 12.51
CA ARG A 117 8.20 0.32 11.47
C ARG A 117 7.65 -0.15 10.12
N VAL A 118 7.08 0.79 9.40
CA VAL A 118 6.67 0.60 8.01
C VAL A 118 7.42 1.60 7.15
N LEU A 119 8.02 1.10 6.08
CA LEU A 119 8.76 1.89 5.09
C LEU A 119 7.96 1.95 3.79
N ILE A 120 7.93 3.13 3.19
CA ILE A 120 7.32 3.35 1.88
C ILE A 120 8.22 4.30 1.09
N ASP A 121 8.33 4.11 -0.22
CA ASP A 121 9.27 4.84 -1.06
C ASP A 121 8.60 5.40 -2.32
N PRO A 122 7.83 6.48 -2.17
CA PRO A 122 7.23 7.15 -3.29
C PRO A 122 8.28 7.85 -4.15
N GLU A 123 8.03 7.91 -5.45
CA GLU A 123 8.77 8.77 -6.35
C GLU A 123 8.65 10.23 -5.90
N ALA A 124 9.77 10.98 -5.89
CA ALA A 124 9.80 12.34 -5.33
C ALA A 124 8.86 13.32 -6.04
N THR A 125 8.49 13.05 -7.30
CA THR A 125 7.54 13.83 -8.08
C THR A 125 6.07 13.47 -7.81
N ASN A 126 5.81 12.38 -7.08
CA ASN A 126 4.46 11.96 -6.74
C ASN A 126 3.93 12.72 -5.51
N GLU A 127 3.65 13.99 -5.69
CA GLU A 127 3.22 14.90 -4.63
C GLU A 127 1.94 14.43 -3.93
N ARG A 128 1.01 13.87 -4.70
CA ARG A 128 -0.27 13.37 -4.16
C ARG A 128 -0.06 12.21 -3.20
N ALA A 129 0.76 11.23 -3.56
CA ALA A 129 1.08 10.10 -2.70
C ALA A 129 1.83 10.55 -1.45
N ILE A 130 2.84 11.42 -1.61
CA ILE A 130 3.62 11.96 -0.49
C ILE A 130 2.72 12.68 0.50
N HIS A 131 1.78 13.50 0.02
CA HIS A 131 0.81 14.20 0.87
C HIS A 131 -0.05 13.22 1.67
N VAL A 132 -0.56 12.18 1.02
CA VAL A 132 -1.38 11.13 1.67
C VAL A 132 -0.55 10.41 2.73
N TYR A 133 0.69 10.04 2.42
CA TYR A 133 1.56 9.31 3.35
C TYR A 133 1.92 10.16 4.57
N LYS A 134 2.24 11.44 4.37
CA LYS A 134 2.46 12.37 5.50
C LYS A 134 1.21 12.47 6.38
N LYS A 135 0.04 12.56 5.78
CA LYS A 135 -1.24 12.60 6.49
C LYS A 135 -1.52 11.31 7.26
N ALA A 136 -1.09 10.18 6.74
CA ALA A 136 -1.16 8.88 7.43
C ALA A 136 -0.19 8.75 8.62
N GLY A 137 0.85 9.58 8.67
CA GLY A 137 1.83 9.59 9.75
C GLY A 137 3.26 9.24 9.32
N PHE A 138 3.48 9.00 8.02
CA PHE A 138 4.84 8.77 7.50
C PHE A 138 5.66 10.05 7.50
N LYS A 139 6.95 9.93 7.77
CA LYS A 139 7.93 11.01 7.73
C LYS A 139 9.03 10.68 6.73
N ILE A 140 9.50 11.67 5.99
CA ILE A 140 10.64 11.50 5.09
C ILE A 140 11.90 11.32 5.96
N ILE A 141 12.62 10.23 5.74
CA ILE A 141 13.88 9.93 6.44
C ILE A 141 15.09 9.87 5.51
N GLY A 142 14.89 9.93 4.22
CA GLY A 142 15.97 9.91 3.24
C GLY A 142 15.48 10.07 1.81
N GLU A 143 16.42 10.13 0.90
CA GLU A 143 16.21 10.20 -0.55
C GLU A 143 17.20 9.27 -1.23
N PHE A 144 16.79 8.61 -2.31
CA PHE A 144 17.66 7.70 -3.06
C PHE A 144 17.22 7.60 -4.52
N ILE A 145 18.13 7.09 -5.35
CA ILE A 145 17.84 6.74 -6.75
C ILE A 145 17.52 5.25 -6.80
N ALA A 146 16.32 4.91 -7.22
CA ALA A 146 15.89 3.53 -7.24
C ALA A 146 16.50 2.74 -8.41
N SER A 147 16.88 1.49 -8.16
CA SER A 147 17.46 0.63 -9.20
C SER A 147 16.46 0.21 -10.27
N TRP A 148 15.18 0.11 -9.91
CA TRP A 148 14.09 -0.29 -10.83
C TRP A 148 13.56 0.88 -11.69
N HIS A 149 13.82 2.10 -11.27
CA HIS A 149 13.47 3.33 -12.00
C HIS A 149 14.38 4.45 -11.51
N PRO A 150 15.42 4.82 -12.28
CA PRO A 150 16.53 5.66 -11.79
C PRO A 150 16.18 7.15 -11.72
N VAL A 151 15.18 7.48 -10.93
CA VAL A 151 14.77 8.84 -10.56
C VAL A 151 14.75 8.97 -9.04
N PRO A 152 14.76 10.20 -8.48
CA PRO A 152 14.70 10.39 -7.04
C PRO A 152 13.43 9.83 -6.42
N HIS A 153 13.60 9.09 -5.33
CA HIS A 153 12.54 8.58 -4.46
C HIS A 153 12.78 9.06 -3.03
N TYR A 154 11.73 9.28 -2.27
CA TYR A 154 11.84 9.48 -0.84
C TYR A 154 11.71 8.14 -0.12
N LYS A 155 12.51 7.95 0.93
CA LYS A 155 12.29 6.92 1.93
C LYS A 155 11.47 7.52 3.05
N MET A 156 10.29 6.97 3.29
CA MET A 156 9.38 7.44 4.34
C MET A 156 9.12 6.34 5.36
N GLU A 157 8.96 6.72 6.62
CA GLU A 157 8.80 5.79 7.74
C GLU A 157 7.63 6.17 8.64
N LEU A 158 6.88 5.14 9.06
CA LEU A 158 5.81 5.24 10.04
C LEU A 158 6.12 4.32 11.21
N GLN A 159 5.89 4.79 12.46
CA GLN A 159 5.93 3.96 13.66
C GLN A 159 4.52 3.42 13.95
N ILE A 160 4.35 2.10 13.94
CA ILE A 160 3.00 1.49 14.15
C ILE A 160 2.45 1.81 15.53
N LYS A 161 3.30 1.94 16.56
CA LYS A 161 2.88 2.34 17.91
C LYS A 161 2.10 3.66 17.94
N ASP A 162 2.41 4.58 17.03
CA ASP A 162 1.72 5.88 16.95
C ASP A 162 0.29 5.74 16.45
N LEU A 163 0.01 4.73 15.62
CA LEU A 163 -1.35 4.39 15.19
C LEU A 163 -2.18 3.76 16.30
N LEU A 164 -1.56 2.89 17.10
CA LEU A 164 -2.22 2.19 18.20
C LEU A 164 -2.65 3.15 19.32
N LYS A 165 -1.89 4.23 19.56
CA LYS A 165 -2.24 5.27 20.55
C LYS A 165 -3.47 6.09 20.16
N ARG A 166 -3.82 6.15 18.86
CA ARG A 166 -4.97 6.93 18.39
C ARG A 166 -6.31 6.21 18.57
N VAL A 167 -6.29 4.95 19.02
CA VAL A 167 -7.48 4.10 19.23
C VAL A 167 -8.00 4.20 20.66
N GLU A 168 -7.23 4.79 21.58
CA GLU A 168 -7.63 5.03 22.96
C GLU A 168 -8.59 6.22 23.11
#